data_adf217090bd75003f2c5bfa9c454e4d5
#
_entry.id   adf217090bd75003f2c5bfa9c454e4d5
#
_cell.length_a   1.000
_cell.length_b   1.000
_cell.length_c   1.000
_cell.angle_alpha   90.00
_cell.angle_beta   90.00
_cell.angle_gamma   90.00
#
_symmetry.space_group_name_H-M   'P 1'
#
loop_
_entity.id
_entity.type
_entity.pdbx_description
1 polymer ?
#
loop_
_entity_poly.entity_id
_entity_poly.type
_entity_poly.pdbx_seq_one_letter_code
_entity_poly.pdbx_strand_id
1 'polypeptide(L)'
;MKKMMHIRMGLTILMALTLLVLAACSNSSKAAVADTKTRVGIVLTEVGLGDRSFNDAAFNGLVKARDEKSIVFDYREPSKDLTAEAAFEEFSKEKFDLIIGLSNTVLTDMEKAAAKYPDQQFLLIDSQSALPNIASISFRAEEGSYLAGIIAGMASKENHVGFLGGMEIPALKDFEQGFKQGVLAVNPEAAVEAVYAGDFGNADLGKQLAQKMIQEQNVDVIYVAAGLTGVGALAEIQAQGKYAIGVDTDQFFLAEKAILTSMLKNIDVSIYNAVNSFIENKHTFPKKEIVEGLAENAVGLTGLHNITLSEEQQKTFDDLKTKISSGQTKITLNP
;
A
#
# COMPACT_ATOMS: atom_id res chain seq x y z
N MET A 1 -25.93 8.30 85.42
CA MET A 1 -25.85 9.29 84.31
C MET A 1 -24.47 9.38 83.63
N LYS A 2 -23.33 9.34 84.33
CA LYS A 2 -21.96 9.45 83.73
C LYS A 2 -21.63 8.34 82.71
N LYS A 3 -22.06 7.07 82.94
CA LYS A 3 -21.72 5.90 82.09
C LYS A 3 -22.43 5.96 80.73
N MET A 4 -23.62 6.51 80.59
CA MET A 4 -24.35 6.67 79.33
C MET A 4 -23.82 7.80 78.50
N MET A 5 -23.19 8.83 79.09
CA MET A 5 -22.60 9.95 78.38
C MET A 5 -21.31 9.57 77.65
N HIS A 6 -20.49 8.66 78.22
CA HIS A 6 -19.28 8.17 77.56
C HIS A 6 -19.57 7.23 76.42
N ILE A 7 -20.68 6.44 76.42
CA ILE A 7 -21.09 5.54 75.35
C ILE A 7 -21.64 6.38 74.15
N ARG A 8 -22.38 7.44 74.40
CA ARG A 8 -22.87 8.32 73.35
C ARG A 8 -21.74 9.13 72.68
N MET A 9 -20.75 9.56 73.45
CA MET A 9 -19.58 10.29 72.96
C MET A 9 -18.65 9.37 72.13
N GLY A 10 -18.49 8.06 72.52
CA GLY A 10 -17.75 7.08 71.78
C GLY A 10 -18.42 6.70 70.42
N LEU A 11 -19.76 6.66 70.39
CA LEU A 11 -20.51 6.30 69.17
C LEU A 11 -20.49 7.45 68.15
N THR A 12 -20.53 8.73 68.58
CA THR A 12 -20.42 9.90 67.74
C THR A 12 -19.03 10.08 67.14
N ILE A 13 -17.97 9.75 67.91
CA ILE A 13 -16.57 9.79 67.42
C ILE A 13 -16.34 8.67 66.38
N LEU A 14 -16.87 7.45 66.63
CA LEU A 14 -16.76 6.35 65.69
C LEU A 14 -17.51 6.59 64.37
N MET A 15 -18.68 7.28 64.43
CA MET A 15 -19.46 7.63 63.24
C MET A 15 -18.84 8.80 62.47
N ALA A 16 -18.13 9.69 63.14
CA ALA A 16 -17.35 10.78 62.50
C ALA A 16 -16.09 10.22 61.81
N LEU A 17 -15.42 9.22 62.42
CA LEU A 17 -14.26 8.55 61.80
C LEU A 17 -14.63 7.72 60.57
N THR A 18 -15.79 7.08 60.58
CA THR A 18 -16.28 6.31 59.40
C THR A 18 -16.68 7.22 58.23
N LEU A 19 -17.22 8.40 58.47
CA LEU A 19 -17.52 9.43 57.50
C LEU A 19 -16.26 10.04 56.84
N LEU A 20 -15.16 10.17 57.62
CA LEU A 20 -13.88 10.66 57.08
C LEU A 20 -13.19 9.62 56.19
N VAL A 21 -13.33 8.33 56.46
CA VAL A 21 -12.74 7.25 55.65
C VAL A 21 -13.51 7.09 54.34
N LEU A 22 -14.84 7.33 54.32
CA LEU A 22 -15.64 7.35 53.09
C LEU A 22 -15.37 8.57 52.19
N ALA A 23 -15.00 9.71 52.75
CA ALA A 23 -14.62 10.88 51.98
C ALA A 23 -13.22 10.77 51.33
N ALA A 24 -12.32 9.97 51.90
CA ALA A 24 -10.98 9.72 51.34
C ALA A 24 -11.01 8.77 50.15
N CYS A 25 -12.05 7.91 49.99
CA CYS A 25 -12.19 7.00 48.87
C CYS A 25 -12.92 7.62 47.64
N SER A 26 -13.49 8.81 47.74
CA SER A 26 -14.24 9.44 46.66
C SER A 26 -13.40 10.36 45.77
N ASN A 27 -12.12 10.61 46.07
CA ASN A 27 -11.18 11.40 45.27
C ASN A 27 -10.17 10.51 44.50
N SER A 28 -10.55 9.31 44.12
CA SER A 28 -9.95 8.71 42.94
C SER A 28 -10.52 9.47 41.72
N SER A 29 -9.95 10.65 41.46
CA SER A 29 -9.92 11.13 40.08
C SER A 29 -9.36 9.95 39.29
N LYS A 30 -10.23 9.23 38.55
CA LYS A 30 -9.79 8.50 37.39
C LYS A 30 -9.05 9.57 36.56
N ALA A 31 -7.73 9.65 36.73
CA ALA A 31 -6.90 10.16 35.68
C ALA A 31 -7.39 9.36 34.47
N ALA A 32 -8.03 10.03 33.52
CA ALA A 32 -8.29 9.45 32.23
C ALA A 32 -6.92 8.92 31.83
N VAL A 33 -6.78 7.58 31.77
CA VAL A 33 -5.62 6.98 31.14
C VAL A 33 -5.64 7.61 29.77
N ALA A 34 -4.74 8.58 29.55
CA ALA A 34 -4.57 9.19 28.25
C ALA A 34 -4.43 7.99 27.31
N ASP A 35 -5.29 7.95 26.31
CA ASP A 35 -5.22 6.87 25.32
C ASP A 35 -3.81 6.96 24.73
N THR A 36 -2.93 6.08 25.18
CA THR A 36 -1.49 6.09 24.83
C THR A 36 -1.26 5.55 23.43
N LYS A 37 -2.35 5.22 22.72
CA LYS A 37 -2.29 4.67 21.37
C LYS A 37 -2.01 5.77 20.35
N THR A 38 -1.05 5.50 19.49
CA THR A 38 -0.77 6.35 18.33
C THR A 38 -1.97 6.36 17.39
N ARG A 39 -2.45 7.54 17.03
CA ARG A 39 -3.58 7.74 16.11
C ARG A 39 -3.06 7.95 14.69
N VAL A 40 -3.44 7.05 13.78
CA VAL A 40 -3.02 7.09 12.37
C VAL A 40 -4.22 7.32 11.47
N GLY A 41 -4.19 8.37 10.64
CA GLY A 41 -5.16 8.59 9.57
C GLY A 41 -4.60 8.12 8.24
N ILE A 42 -5.43 7.58 7.36
CA ILE A 42 -5.04 7.29 5.97
C ILE A 42 -6.08 7.85 5.00
N VAL A 43 -5.59 8.58 4.00
CA VAL A 43 -6.39 9.05 2.86
C VAL A 43 -6.06 8.15 1.68
N LEU A 44 -7.04 7.39 1.24
CA LEU A 44 -6.95 6.47 0.11
C LEU A 44 -7.00 7.24 -1.23
N THR A 45 -6.80 6.53 -2.33
CA THR A 45 -7.08 7.09 -3.66
C THR A 45 -8.59 7.14 -3.91
N GLU A 46 -9.04 7.83 -4.97
CA GLU A 46 -10.47 7.93 -5.32
C GLU A 46 -11.16 6.58 -5.61
N VAL A 47 -10.37 5.53 -5.92
CA VAL A 47 -10.91 4.17 -6.13
C VAL A 47 -11.42 3.57 -4.82
N GLY A 48 -10.77 3.91 -3.69
CA GLY A 48 -11.14 3.41 -2.37
C GLY A 48 -10.84 1.93 -2.15
N LEU A 49 -11.45 1.37 -1.09
CA LEU A 49 -11.31 -0.04 -0.73
C LEU A 49 -12.04 -0.96 -1.72
N GLY A 50 -11.52 -2.18 -1.86
CA GLY A 50 -12.07 -3.19 -2.76
C GLY A 50 -11.40 -3.22 -4.14
N ASP A 51 -10.30 -2.49 -4.32
CA ASP A 51 -9.52 -2.48 -5.57
C ASP A 51 -8.71 -3.78 -5.79
N ARG A 52 -8.66 -4.65 -4.78
CA ARG A 52 -7.88 -5.90 -4.79
C ARG A 52 -6.40 -5.70 -5.10
N SER A 53 -5.85 -4.53 -4.78
CA SER A 53 -4.53 -4.05 -5.17
C SER A 53 -4.01 -3.03 -4.14
N PHE A 54 -3.72 -1.81 -4.57
CA PHE A 54 -2.98 -0.76 -3.88
C PHE A 54 -3.65 -0.26 -2.58
N ASN A 55 -4.95 0.10 -2.63
CA ASN A 55 -5.68 0.61 -1.46
C ASN A 55 -5.89 -0.49 -0.41
N ASP A 56 -6.28 -1.70 -0.85
CA ASP A 56 -6.49 -2.84 0.04
C ASP A 56 -5.18 -3.24 0.72
N ALA A 57 -4.04 -3.24 0.00
CA ALA A 57 -2.73 -3.53 0.57
C ALA A 57 -2.34 -2.50 1.64
N ALA A 58 -2.52 -1.20 1.36
CA ALA A 58 -2.21 -0.14 2.31
C ALA A 58 -3.06 -0.25 3.58
N PHE A 59 -4.35 -0.49 3.44
CA PHE A 59 -5.27 -0.70 4.56
C PHE A 59 -4.87 -1.91 5.40
N ASN A 60 -4.48 -3.03 4.78
CA ASN A 60 -4.04 -4.23 5.47
C ASN A 60 -2.77 -4.00 6.30
N GLY A 61 -1.85 -3.16 5.85
CA GLY A 61 -0.69 -2.73 6.63
C GLY A 61 -1.07 -2.06 7.94
N LEU A 62 -2.09 -1.19 7.94
CA LEU A 62 -2.63 -0.56 9.15
C LEU A 62 -3.42 -1.53 10.03
N VAL A 63 -4.19 -2.47 9.44
CA VAL A 63 -4.85 -3.53 10.20
C VAL A 63 -3.82 -4.33 10.99
N LYS A 64 -2.72 -4.74 10.36
CA LYS A 64 -1.62 -5.44 11.03
C LYS A 64 -0.97 -4.59 12.12
N ALA A 65 -0.72 -3.29 11.84
CA ALA A 65 -0.16 -2.37 12.83
C ALA A 65 -1.11 -2.18 14.03
N ARG A 66 -2.42 -2.12 13.83
CA ARG A 66 -3.41 -2.07 14.91
C ARG A 66 -3.37 -3.33 15.78
N ASP A 67 -3.28 -4.49 15.15
CA ASP A 67 -3.37 -5.78 15.85
C ASP A 67 -2.09 -6.11 16.64
N GLU A 68 -0.93 -5.64 16.18
CA GLU A 68 0.38 -5.95 16.77
C GLU A 68 1.01 -4.78 17.55
N LYS A 69 0.56 -3.56 17.35
CA LYS A 69 1.12 -2.34 17.95
C LYS A 69 0.05 -1.53 18.66
N SER A 70 0.46 -0.58 19.47
CA SER A 70 -0.47 0.30 20.20
C SER A 70 -0.95 1.46 19.31
N ILE A 71 -1.68 1.15 18.24
CA ILE A 71 -2.31 2.16 17.38
C ILE A 71 -3.82 2.02 17.36
N VAL A 72 -4.47 3.13 16.97
CA VAL A 72 -5.82 3.17 16.41
C VAL A 72 -5.72 3.90 15.08
N PHE A 73 -6.52 3.50 14.09
CA PHE A 73 -6.51 4.20 12.81
C PHE A 73 -7.92 4.43 12.28
N ASP A 74 -8.02 5.42 11.41
CA ASP A 74 -9.22 5.74 10.65
C ASP A 74 -8.84 6.03 9.20
N TYR A 75 -9.80 5.98 8.27
CA TYR A 75 -9.54 6.20 6.86
C TYR A 75 -10.56 7.14 6.23
N ARG A 76 -10.16 7.77 5.13
CA ARG A 76 -11.05 8.58 4.27
C ARG A 76 -10.88 8.13 2.83
N GLU A 77 -12.01 8.03 2.13
CA GLU A 77 -12.07 7.78 0.69
C GLU A 77 -12.49 9.08 0.02
N PRO A 78 -11.59 9.70 -0.77
CA PRO A 78 -11.94 10.88 -1.54
C PRO A 78 -13.12 10.59 -2.48
N SER A 79 -14.00 11.56 -2.58
CA SER A 79 -15.22 11.47 -3.39
C SER A 79 -15.65 12.86 -3.86
N LYS A 80 -16.78 12.96 -4.54
CA LYS A 80 -17.38 14.26 -4.92
C LYS A 80 -17.74 15.13 -3.71
N ASP A 81 -18.07 14.48 -2.57
CA ASP A 81 -18.51 15.15 -1.36
C ASP A 81 -17.36 15.39 -0.35
N LEU A 82 -16.26 14.67 -0.49
CA LEU A 82 -15.06 14.76 0.36
C LEU A 82 -13.81 14.78 -0.50
N THR A 83 -13.21 15.93 -0.71
CA THR A 83 -11.93 16.02 -1.43
C THR A 83 -10.78 15.46 -0.60
N ALA A 84 -9.69 15.05 -1.24
CA ALA A 84 -8.48 14.59 -0.54
C ALA A 84 -7.92 15.71 0.38
N GLU A 85 -7.91 16.97 -0.06
CA GLU A 85 -7.52 18.12 0.76
C GLU A 85 -8.35 18.21 2.04
N ALA A 86 -9.70 18.12 1.93
CA ALA A 86 -10.59 18.16 3.09
C ALA A 86 -10.34 17.00 4.04
N ALA A 87 -10.09 15.79 3.52
CA ALA A 87 -9.78 14.60 4.32
C ALA A 87 -8.47 14.77 5.12
N PHE A 88 -7.41 15.28 4.51
CA PHE A 88 -6.17 15.61 5.20
C PHE A 88 -6.36 16.69 6.27
N GLU A 89 -7.16 17.72 5.98
CA GLU A 89 -7.48 18.76 6.97
C GLU A 89 -8.30 18.23 8.15
N GLU A 90 -9.27 17.35 7.92
CA GLU A 90 -10.05 16.73 8.99
C GLU A 90 -9.15 16.01 9.97
N PHE A 91 -8.29 15.09 9.50
CA PHE A 91 -7.34 14.38 10.34
C PHE A 91 -6.39 15.33 11.09
N SER A 92 -5.91 16.39 10.42
CA SER A 92 -5.04 17.40 11.05
C SER A 92 -5.75 18.18 12.15
N LYS A 93 -7.01 18.58 11.95
CA LYS A 93 -7.85 19.26 12.96
C LYS A 93 -8.15 18.34 14.15
N GLU A 94 -8.34 17.05 13.90
CA GLU A 94 -8.57 16.03 14.91
C GLU A 94 -7.28 15.61 15.63
N LYS A 95 -6.12 16.14 15.25
CA LYS A 95 -4.81 15.91 15.85
C LYS A 95 -4.41 14.42 15.82
N PHE A 96 -4.49 13.80 14.66
CA PHE A 96 -3.87 12.50 14.43
C PHE A 96 -2.35 12.63 14.54
N ASP A 97 -1.67 11.61 15.08
CA ASP A 97 -0.22 11.64 15.25
C ASP A 97 0.50 11.51 13.90
N LEU A 98 -0.05 10.69 13.00
CA LEU A 98 0.45 10.46 11.64
C LEU A 98 -0.71 10.46 10.65
N ILE A 99 -0.52 11.10 9.50
CA ILE A 99 -1.49 11.06 8.39
C ILE A 99 -0.79 10.53 7.15
N ILE A 100 -1.33 9.45 6.58
CA ILE A 100 -0.79 8.75 5.42
C ILE A 100 -1.61 9.13 4.19
N GLY A 101 -0.96 9.38 3.06
CA GLY A 101 -1.60 9.56 1.76
C GLY A 101 -1.01 8.61 0.73
N LEU A 102 -1.84 8.17 -0.19
CA LEU A 102 -1.51 7.15 -1.18
C LEU A 102 -1.40 7.75 -2.59
N SER A 103 -0.27 7.50 -3.25
CA SER A 103 -0.02 7.88 -4.64
C SER A 103 0.24 9.38 -4.86
N ASN A 104 0.79 9.70 -6.02
CA ASN A 104 0.96 11.09 -6.46
C ASN A 104 -0.38 11.80 -6.73
N THR A 105 -1.48 11.07 -6.86
CA THR A 105 -2.81 11.65 -7.11
C THR A 105 -3.29 12.51 -5.95
N VAL A 106 -2.84 12.24 -4.71
CA VAL A 106 -3.16 13.03 -3.52
C VAL A 106 -2.04 13.98 -3.11
N LEU A 107 -0.90 14.00 -3.80
CA LEU A 107 0.29 14.77 -3.42
C LEU A 107 -0.01 16.25 -3.21
N THR A 108 -0.60 16.90 -4.23
CA THR A 108 -0.87 18.34 -4.18
C THR A 108 -1.78 18.71 -3.00
N ASP A 109 -2.78 17.90 -2.70
CA ASP A 109 -3.73 18.15 -1.62
C ASP A 109 -3.10 17.88 -0.25
N MET A 110 -2.23 16.86 -0.15
CA MET A 110 -1.42 16.63 1.05
C MET A 110 -0.46 17.80 1.31
N GLU A 111 0.23 18.31 0.29
CA GLU A 111 1.16 19.44 0.44
C GLU A 111 0.47 20.72 0.90
N LYS A 112 -0.75 21.01 0.42
CA LYS A 112 -1.55 22.12 0.92
C LYS A 112 -1.88 21.96 2.41
N ALA A 113 -2.33 20.77 2.82
CA ALA A 113 -2.60 20.46 4.22
C ALA A 113 -1.32 20.54 5.07
N ALA A 114 -0.20 19.99 4.60
CA ALA A 114 1.08 20.00 5.29
C ALA A 114 1.64 21.43 5.49
N ALA A 115 1.47 22.29 4.50
CA ALA A 115 1.85 23.72 4.62
C ALA A 115 0.99 24.47 5.65
N LYS A 116 -0.30 24.12 5.76
CA LYS A 116 -1.24 24.72 6.72
C LYS A 116 -1.05 24.20 8.15
N TYR A 117 -0.57 22.96 8.30
CA TYR A 117 -0.35 22.30 9.58
C TYR A 117 1.13 21.84 9.71
N PRO A 118 2.09 22.78 9.92
CA PRO A 118 3.51 22.51 9.85
C PRO A 118 4.03 21.55 10.95
N ASP A 119 3.33 21.42 12.06
CA ASP A 119 3.67 20.51 13.16
C ASP A 119 3.10 19.09 12.95
N GLN A 120 2.16 18.92 12.00
CA GLN A 120 1.58 17.63 11.67
C GLN A 120 2.57 16.79 10.88
N GLN A 121 2.72 15.50 11.24
CA GLN A 121 3.54 14.55 10.50
C GLN A 121 2.71 13.82 9.45
N PHE A 122 3.25 13.78 8.23
CA PHE A 122 2.65 13.09 7.09
C PHE A 122 3.60 12.02 6.55
N LEU A 123 3.00 10.97 5.98
CA LEU A 123 3.71 9.94 5.22
C LEU A 123 3.07 9.79 3.84
N LEU A 124 3.83 10.01 2.79
CA LEU A 124 3.39 9.83 1.41
C LEU A 124 3.91 8.51 0.86
N ILE A 125 3.01 7.70 0.33
CA ILE A 125 3.34 6.41 -0.28
C ILE A 125 3.32 6.55 -1.81
N ASP A 126 4.37 6.03 -2.45
CA ASP A 126 4.50 5.95 -3.92
C ASP A 126 4.58 7.31 -4.62
N SER A 127 5.09 8.30 -3.91
CA SER A 127 5.44 9.62 -4.42
C SER A 127 6.39 10.33 -3.47
N GLN A 128 6.88 11.53 -3.82
CA GLN A 128 7.83 12.29 -3.03
C GLN A 128 7.39 13.74 -2.86
N SER A 129 7.74 14.34 -1.72
CA SER A 129 7.52 15.75 -1.43
C SER A 129 8.76 16.40 -0.82
N ALA A 130 8.99 17.66 -1.15
CA ALA A 130 10.08 18.45 -0.57
C ALA A 130 9.71 19.07 0.80
N LEU A 131 8.46 18.99 1.25
CA LEU A 131 8.03 19.60 2.50
C LEU A 131 8.62 18.88 3.73
N PRO A 132 9.10 19.63 4.75
CA PRO A 132 9.85 19.06 5.86
C PRO A 132 9.04 18.13 6.77
N ASN A 133 7.73 18.28 6.80
CA ASN A 133 6.82 17.48 7.61
C ASN A 133 6.15 16.32 6.84
N ILE A 134 6.56 16.06 5.60
CA ILE A 134 6.17 14.89 4.82
C ILE A 134 7.38 13.96 4.70
N ALA A 135 7.25 12.74 5.19
CA ALA A 135 8.16 11.64 4.84
C ALA A 135 7.58 10.87 3.65
N SER A 136 8.43 10.23 2.86
CA SER A 136 8.03 9.55 1.61
C SER A 136 8.60 8.15 1.55
N ILE A 137 7.78 7.19 1.11
CA ILE A 137 8.22 5.86 0.71
C ILE A 137 7.89 5.69 -0.77
N SER A 138 8.91 5.38 -1.56
CA SER A 138 8.79 5.03 -2.97
C SER A 138 9.40 3.66 -3.24
N PHE A 139 8.97 3.03 -4.33
CA PHE A 139 9.36 1.67 -4.67
C PHE A 139 10.13 1.67 -5.99
N ARG A 140 11.17 0.83 -6.06
CA ARG A 140 11.81 0.49 -7.33
C ARG A 140 10.95 -0.56 -8.05
N ALA A 141 9.75 -0.11 -8.47
CA ALA A 141 8.76 -0.98 -9.10
C ALA A 141 9.24 -1.56 -10.43
N GLU A 142 10.16 -0.86 -11.11
CA GLU A 142 10.85 -1.32 -12.30
C GLU A 142 11.61 -2.64 -12.06
N GLU A 143 12.15 -2.86 -10.87
CA GLU A 143 12.88 -4.09 -10.54
C GLU A 143 11.95 -5.30 -10.50
N GLY A 144 10.80 -5.19 -9.83
CA GLY A 144 9.78 -6.25 -9.79
C GLY A 144 9.13 -6.48 -11.16
N SER A 145 8.86 -5.40 -11.89
CA SER A 145 8.30 -5.45 -13.24
C SER A 145 9.27 -6.05 -14.26
N TYR A 146 10.58 -5.87 -14.09
CA TYR A 146 11.58 -6.57 -14.89
C TYR A 146 11.49 -8.08 -14.71
N LEU A 147 11.33 -8.57 -13.48
CA LEU A 147 11.11 -10.00 -13.24
C LEU A 147 9.81 -10.49 -13.87
N ALA A 148 8.73 -9.71 -13.78
CA ALA A 148 7.46 -9.99 -14.46
C ALA A 148 7.65 -10.09 -15.98
N GLY A 149 8.43 -9.17 -16.56
CA GLY A 149 8.79 -9.18 -17.98
C GLY A 149 9.54 -10.43 -18.41
N ILE A 150 10.48 -10.93 -17.61
CA ILE A 150 11.19 -12.19 -17.87
C ILE A 150 10.19 -13.34 -17.97
N ILE A 151 9.26 -13.45 -17.01
CA ILE A 151 8.25 -14.52 -17.04
C ILE A 151 7.34 -14.39 -18.27
N ALA A 152 6.89 -13.16 -18.60
CA ALA A 152 6.08 -12.92 -19.79
C ALA A 152 6.81 -13.30 -21.09
N GLY A 153 8.07 -12.89 -21.22
CA GLY A 153 8.89 -13.20 -22.40
C GLY A 153 9.17 -14.70 -22.59
N MET A 154 9.30 -15.44 -21.47
CA MET A 154 9.45 -16.89 -21.48
C MET A 154 8.14 -17.64 -21.76
N ALA A 155 7.00 -17.05 -21.38
CA ALA A 155 5.68 -17.66 -21.53
C ALA A 155 5.03 -17.41 -22.89
N SER A 156 5.33 -16.29 -23.51
CA SER A 156 4.72 -15.88 -24.79
C SER A 156 5.09 -16.82 -25.90
N LYS A 157 4.09 -17.24 -26.66
CA LYS A 157 4.22 -18.09 -27.87
C LYS A 157 4.11 -17.28 -29.16
N GLU A 158 3.40 -16.17 -29.09
CA GLU A 158 3.18 -15.28 -30.23
C GLU A 158 4.29 -14.21 -30.35
N ASN A 159 5.23 -14.17 -29.41
CA ASN A 159 6.24 -13.11 -29.27
C ASN A 159 5.60 -11.71 -29.18
N HIS A 160 4.40 -11.63 -28.62
CA HIS A 160 3.67 -10.38 -28.49
C HIS A 160 3.03 -10.30 -27.11
N VAL A 161 3.58 -9.45 -26.25
CA VAL A 161 3.15 -9.27 -24.88
C VAL A 161 2.61 -7.87 -24.67
N GLY A 162 1.76 -7.72 -23.66
CA GLY A 162 1.10 -6.46 -23.35
C GLY A 162 1.39 -5.95 -21.96
N PHE A 163 1.41 -4.64 -21.80
CA PHE A 163 1.31 -3.93 -20.54
C PHE A 163 0.01 -3.14 -20.52
N LEU A 164 -0.86 -3.38 -19.53
CA LEU A 164 -2.08 -2.62 -19.33
C LEU A 164 -1.98 -1.84 -18.03
N GLY A 165 -1.72 -0.53 -18.14
CA GLY A 165 -1.63 0.39 -17.02
C GLY A 165 -2.97 1.08 -16.75
N GLY A 166 -3.23 1.45 -15.48
CA GLY A 166 -4.41 2.25 -15.11
C GLY A 166 -4.31 3.67 -15.69
N MET A 167 -3.45 4.49 -15.12
CA MET A 167 -3.21 5.87 -15.58
C MET A 167 -1.76 6.03 -16.08
N GLU A 168 -1.56 6.93 -17.02
CA GLU A 168 -0.24 7.26 -17.54
C GLU A 168 0.47 8.25 -16.60
N ILE A 169 0.97 7.75 -15.48
CA ILE A 169 1.69 8.50 -14.44
C ILE A 169 3.13 7.99 -14.29
N PRO A 170 4.07 8.79 -13.73
CA PRO A 170 5.47 8.38 -13.63
C PRO A 170 5.68 7.00 -13.02
N ALA A 171 5.03 6.69 -11.92
CA ALA A 171 5.15 5.38 -11.28
C ALA A 171 4.79 4.24 -12.25
N LEU A 172 3.72 4.36 -13.05
CA LEU A 172 3.32 3.32 -14.02
C LEU A 172 4.27 3.24 -15.23
N LYS A 173 4.97 4.34 -15.55
CA LYS A 173 6.05 4.31 -16.54
C LYS A 173 7.23 3.48 -16.07
N ASP A 174 7.56 3.52 -14.79
CA ASP A 174 8.62 2.68 -14.21
C ASP A 174 8.25 1.19 -14.32
N PHE A 175 6.96 0.83 -14.05
CA PHE A 175 6.46 -0.52 -14.29
C PHE A 175 6.60 -0.95 -15.76
N GLU A 176 6.15 -0.12 -16.70
CA GLU A 176 6.25 -0.38 -18.14
C GLU A 176 7.70 -0.58 -18.58
N GLN A 177 8.60 0.32 -18.19
CA GLN A 177 10.01 0.29 -18.57
C GLN A 177 10.71 -0.97 -18.03
N GLY A 178 10.47 -1.30 -16.76
CA GLY A 178 10.98 -2.53 -16.16
C GLY A 178 10.48 -3.76 -16.90
N PHE A 179 9.18 -3.86 -17.11
CA PHE A 179 8.54 -4.98 -17.82
C PHE A 179 9.12 -5.16 -19.22
N LYS A 180 9.15 -4.11 -20.02
CA LYS A 180 9.69 -4.14 -21.39
C LYS A 180 11.13 -4.65 -21.43
N GLN A 181 12.01 -4.13 -20.56
CA GLN A 181 13.41 -4.55 -20.50
C GLN A 181 13.54 -6.01 -20.05
N GLY A 182 12.68 -6.47 -19.13
CA GLY A 182 12.63 -7.87 -18.70
C GLY A 182 12.22 -8.82 -19.82
N VAL A 183 11.20 -8.47 -20.60
CA VAL A 183 10.78 -9.24 -21.80
C VAL A 183 11.93 -9.36 -22.79
N LEU A 184 12.53 -8.23 -23.17
CA LEU A 184 13.58 -8.18 -24.19
C LEU A 184 14.89 -8.85 -23.74
N ALA A 185 15.12 -8.99 -22.44
CA ALA A 185 16.29 -9.72 -21.91
C ALA A 185 16.25 -11.22 -22.19
N VAL A 186 15.08 -11.82 -22.40
CA VAL A 186 14.91 -13.25 -22.65
C VAL A 186 14.25 -13.55 -24.00
N ASN A 187 13.60 -12.58 -24.60
CA ASN A 187 12.97 -12.67 -25.91
C ASN A 187 13.18 -11.37 -26.69
N PRO A 188 14.37 -11.18 -27.31
CA PRO A 188 14.72 -9.94 -28.01
C PRO A 188 13.81 -9.59 -29.21
N GLU A 189 13.14 -10.58 -29.77
CA GLU A 189 12.25 -10.42 -30.93
C GLU A 189 10.80 -10.11 -30.55
N ALA A 190 10.49 -10.11 -29.22
CA ALA A 190 9.13 -9.85 -28.77
C ALA A 190 8.71 -8.40 -28.99
N ALA A 191 7.49 -8.22 -29.49
CA ALA A 191 6.81 -6.93 -29.43
C ALA A 191 6.20 -6.72 -28.05
N VAL A 192 6.34 -5.51 -27.51
CA VAL A 192 5.76 -5.12 -26.23
C VAL A 192 4.82 -3.95 -26.45
N GLU A 193 3.52 -4.20 -26.35
CA GLU A 193 2.48 -3.20 -26.50
C GLU A 193 2.08 -2.63 -25.14
N ALA A 194 2.06 -1.30 -25.00
CA ALA A 194 1.64 -0.63 -23.77
C ALA A 194 0.34 0.15 -23.99
N VAL A 195 -0.66 -0.10 -23.14
CA VAL A 195 -1.95 0.59 -23.17
C VAL A 195 -2.25 1.12 -21.78
N TYR A 196 -2.74 2.36 -21.72
CA TYR A 196 -3.20 2.98 -20.47
C TYR A 196 -4.70 3.24 -20.55
N ALA A 197 -5.42 2.81 -19.51
CA ALA A 197 -6.88 2.96 -19.43
C ALA A 197 -7.32 4.41 -19.17
N GLY A 198 -6.47 5.21 -18.53
CA GLY A 198 -6.83 6.54 -18.03
C GLY A 198 -7.66 6.50 -16.74
N ASP A 199 -7.84 5.31 -16.15
CA ASP A 199 -8.69 5.08 -14.97
C ASP A 199 -8.22 3.83 -14.21
N PHE A 200 -8.22 3.88 -12.89
CA PHE A 200 -7.95 2.73 -12.02
C PHE A 200 -9.23 2.03 -11.52
N GLY A 201 -10.40 2.65 -11.67
CA GLY A 201 -11.67 2.24 -11.05
C GLY A 201 -12.70 1.63 -12.01
N ASN A 202 -12.36 1.39 -13.29
CA ASN A 202 -13.33 1.02 -14.33
C ASN A 202 -13.07 -0.40 -14.89
N ALA A 203 -13.64 -1.41 -14.22
CA ALA A 203 -13.47 -2.81 -14.62
C ALA A 203 -14.00 -3.12 -16.05
N ASP A 204 -15.08 -2.48 -16.48
CA ASP A 204 -15.63 -2.67 -17.84
C ASP A 204 -14.66 -2.14 -18.91
N LEU A 205 -14.00 -1.02 -18.65
CA LEU A 205 -12.97 -0.49 -19.55
C LEU A 205 -11.75 -1.43 -19.59
N GLY A 206 -11.31 -1.95 -18.44
CA GLY A 206 -10.23 -2.93 -18.39
C GLY A 206 -10.51 -4.17 -19.23
N LYS A 207 -11.73 -4.70 -19.13
CA LYS A 207 -12.22 -5.81 -19.95
C LYS A 207 -12.12 -5.48 -21.45
N GLN A 208 -12.64 -4.33 -21.88
CA GLN A 208 -12.62 -3.92 -23.29
C GLN A 208 -11.19 -3.77 -23.84
N LEU A 209 -10.29 -3.18 -23.05
CA LEU A 209 -8.89 -3.00 -23.45
C LEU A 209 -8.15 -4.34 -23.59
N ALA A 210 -8.32 -5.25 -22.62
CA ALA A 210 -7.73 -6.58 -22.70
C ALA A 210 -8.26 -7.35 -23.92
N GLN A 211 -9.57 -7.28 -24.19
CA GLN A 211 -10.17 -7.89 -25.38
C GLN A 211 -9.54 -7.34 -26.68
N LYS A 212 -9.37 -6.03 -26.77
CA LYS A 212 -8.75 -5.38 -27.93
C LYS A 212 -7.29 -5.81 -28.10
N MET A 213 -6.48 -5.81 -27.04
CA MET A 213 -5.08 -6.25 -27.11
C MET A 213 -4.97 -7.69 -27.62
N ILE A 214 -5.85 -8.59 -27.16
CA ILE A 214 -5.85 -9.99 -27.56
C ILE A 214 -6.32 -10.16 -29.01
N GLN A 215 -7.45 -9.58 -29.38
CA GLN A 215 -8.12 -9.85 -30.67
C GLN A 215 -7.54 -9.07 -31.83
N GLU A 216 -7.13 -7.81 -31.62
CA GLU A 216 -6.65 -6.94 -32.69
C GLU A 216 -5.13 -6.94 -32.81
N GLN A 217 -4.42 -7.16 -31.68
CA GLN A 217 -2.96 -7.08 -31.62
C GLN A 217 -2.28 -8.44 -31.39
N ASN A 218 -3.07 -9.53 -31.24
CA ASN A 218 -2.56 -10.89 -31.02
C ASN A 218 -1.65 -11.03 -29.78
N VAL A 219 -1.92 -10.24 -28.72
CA VAL A 219 -1.19 -10.34 -27.45
C VAL A 219 -1.59 -11.62 -26.72
N ASP A 220 -0.64 -12.39 -26.22
CA ASP A 220 -0.91 -13.66 -25.54
C ASP A 220 -0.55 -13.68 -24.06
N VAL A 221 0.23 -12.70 -23.57
CA VAL A 221 0.53 -12.47 -22.14
C VAL A 221 0.38 -11.00 -21.83
N ILE A 222 -0.44 -10.62 -20.85
CA ILE A 222 -0.65 -9.23 -20.45
C ILE A 222 -0.28 -9.02 -18.99
N TYR A 223 0.64 -8.09 -18.73
CA TYR A 223 0.89 -7.58 -17.39
C TYR A 223 -0.11 -6.47 -17.06
N VAL A 224 -0.88 -6.67 -16.00
CA VAL A 224 -2.02 -5.80 -15.66
C VAL A 224 -1.70 -5.00 -14.39
N ALA A 225 -1.36 -3.72 -14.55
CA ALA A 225 -1.03 -2.78 -13.49
C ALA A 225 -2.10 -1.66 -13.41
N ALA A 226 -3.34 -2.02 -13.07
CA ALA A 226 -4.49 -1.12 -13.28
C ALA A 226 -5.56 -1.14 -12.15
N GLY A 227 -5.25 -1.62 -10.94
CA GLY A 227 -6.19 -1.63 -9.81
C GLY A 227 -7.52 -2.34 -10.15
N LEU A 228 -8.66 -1.74 -9.79
CA LEU A 228 -9.99 -2.31 -10.09
C LEU A 228 -10.24 -2.43 -11.61
N THR A 229 -9.74 -1.52 -12.42
CA THR A 229 -9.75 -1.65 -13.90
C THR A 229 -9.07 -2.96 -14.32
N GLY A 230 -7.99 -3.32 -13.64
CA GLY A 230 -7.26 -4.58 -13.86
C GLY A 230 -8.07 -5.83 -13.55
N VAL A 231 -8.98 -5.79 -12.57
CA VAL A 231 -9.84 -6.94 -12.24
C VAL A 231 -10.69 -7.34 -13.46
N GLY A 232 -11.25 -6.36 -14.17
CA GLY A 232 -12.00 -6.63 -15.41
C GLY A 232 -11.13 -7.17 -16.52
N ALA A 233 -9.89 -6.66 -16.66
CA ALA A 233 -8.93 -7.15 -17.65
C ALA A 233 -8.51 -8.61 -17.35
N LEU A 234 -8.20 -8.95 -16.11
CA LEU A 234 -7.83 -10.32 -15.71
C LEU A 234 -8.94 -11.33 -16.01
N ALA A 235 -10.19 -10.97 -15.72
CA ALA A 235 -11.34 -11.81 -16.05
C ALA A 235 -11.48 -12.07 -17.55
N GLU A 236 -11.29 -11.04 -18.38
CA GLU A 236 -11.35 -11.16 -19.85
C GLU A 236 -10.18 -11.98 -20.41
N ILE A 237 -8.96 -11.74 -19.95
CA ILE A 237 -7.77 -12.51 -20.35
C ILE A 237 -7.99 -14.00 -20.08
N GLN A 238 -8.55 -14.36 -18.93
CA GLN A 238 -8.91 -15.74 -18.60
C GLN A 238 -9.99 -16.29 -19.54
N ALA A 239 -11.03 -15.50 -19.82
CA ALA A 239 -12.11 -15.92 -20.72
C ALA A 239 -11.63 -16.19 -22.15
N GLN A 240 -10.60 -15.46 -22.60
CA GLN A 240 -9.95 -15.63 -23.91
C GLN A 240 -8.88 -16.75 -23.92
N GLY A 241 -8.62 -17.41 -22.79
CA GLY A 241 -7.62 -18.47 -22.67
C GLY A 241 -6.18 -17.99 -22.88
N LYS A 242 -5.91 -16.71 -22.55
CA LYS A 242 -4.60 -16.08 -22.59
C LYS A 242 -4.01 -15.99 -21.18
N TYR A 243 -2.77 -15.51 -21.05
CA TYR A 243 -2.06 -15.42 -19.79
C TYR A 243 -1.98 -14.00 -19.26
N ALA A 244 -1.88 -13.89 -17.94
CA ALA A 244 -1.77 -12.61 -17.25
C ALA A 244 -0.67 -12.63 -16.18
N ILE A 245 -0.16 -11.44 -15.86
CA ILE A 245 0.61 -11.17 -14.65
C ILE A 245 -0.18 -10.16 -13.84
N GLY A 246 -0.43 -10.49 -12.56
CA GLY A 246 -1.09 -9.61 -11.60
C GLY A 246 -0.15 -8.57 -10.99
N VAL A 247 -0.68 -7.68 -10.14
CA VAL A 247 0.07 -6.55 -9.55
C VAL A 247 -0.26 -6.34 -8.07
N ASP A 248 0.66 -5.71 -7.35
CA ASP A 248 0.63 -5.29 -5.96
C ASP A 248 0.53 -6.44 -4.95
N THR A 249 -0.52 -7.27 -5.09
CA THR A 249 -0.82 -8.40 -4.21
C THR A 249 -0.88 -9.71 -5.00
N ASP A 250 -1.00 -10.84 -4.32
CA ASP A 250 -1.30 -12.10 -5.00
C ASP A 250 -2.73 -12.07 -5.56
N GLN A 251 -2.84 -11.89 -6.86
CA GLN A 251 -4.10 -11.83 -7.59
C GLN A 251 -4.52 -13.16 -8.24
N PHE A 252 -3.84 -14.27 -7.92
CA PHE A 252 -4.11 -15.59 -8.52
C PHE A 252 -5.60 -15.94 -8.52
N PHE A 253 -6.30 -15.71 -7.40
CA PHE A 253 -7.72 -16.05 -7.27
C PHE A 253 -8.68 -15.22 -8.15
N LEU A 254 -8.20 -14.13 -8.76
CA LEU A 254 -9.02 -13.34 -9.68
C LEU A 254 -9.12 -13.99 -11.06
N ALA A 255 -8.10 -14.76 -11.47
CA ALA A 255 -8.03 -15.43 -12.77
C ALA A 255 -7.11 -16.65 -12.72
N GLU A 256 -7.50 -17.69 -11.97
CA GLU A 256 -6.69 -18.87 -11.64
C GLU A 256 -6.12 -19.61 -12.86
N LYS A 257 -6.82 -19.55 -14.01
CA LYS A 257 -6.39 -20.21 -15.25
C LYS A 257 -5.50 -19.34 -16.14
N ALA A 258 -5.39 -18.04 -15.83
CA ALA A 258 -4.65 -17.09 -16.63
C ALA A 258 -3.38 -16.60 -15.93
N ILE A 259 -3.40 -16.39 -14.62
CA ILE A 259 -2.29 -15.78 -13.91
C ILE A 259 -1.09 -16.72 -13.87
N LEU A 260 0.05 -16.23 -14.38
CA LEU A 260 1.36 -16.89 -14.32
C LEU A 260 2.06 -16.59 -12.98
N THR A 261 1.96 -15.36 -12.52
CA THR A 261 2.49 -14.83 -11.26
C THR A 261 1.86 -13.46 -11.00
N SER A 262 2.05 -12.91 -9.80
CA SER A 262 1.75 -11.50 -9.53
C SER A 262 3.02 -10.77 -9.13
N MET A 263 3.25 -9.59 -9.69
CA MET A 263 4.32 -8.68 -9.26
C MET A 263 3.89 -8.02 -7.96
N LEU A 264 4.55 -8.42 -6.88
CA LEU A 264 4.28 -7.93 -5.54
C LEU A 264 4.89 -6.55 -5.33
N LYS A 265 4.10 -5.66 -4.76
CA LYS A 265 4.51 -4.39 -4.18
C LYS A 265 4.03 -4.39 -2.73
N ASN A 266 4.92 -4.73 -1.81
CA ASN A 266 4.59 -5.05 -0.41
C ASN A 266 4.29 -3.78 0.41
N ILE A 267 3.29 -3.01 -0.01
CA ILE A 267 2.86 -1.74 0.59
C ILE A 267 2.41 -1.97 2.04
N ASP A 268 1.73 -3.08 2.30
CA ASP A 268 1.30 -3.49 3.64
C ASP A 268 2.48 -3.63 4.61
N VAL A 269 3.56 -4.26 4.16
CA VAL A 269 4.80 -4.41 4.95
C VAL A 269 5.48 -3.07 5.15
N SER A 270 5.59 -2.25 4.10
CA SER A 270 6.22 -0.94 4.16
C SER A 270 5.46 0.03 5.09
N ILE A 271 4.13 0.07 5.01
CA ILE A 271 3.30 0.88 5.92
C ILE A 271 3.42 0.38 7.37
N TYR A 272 3.33 -0.94 7.60
CA TYR A 272 3.52 -1.52 8.93
C TYR A 272 4.87 -1.12 9.52
N ASN A 273 5.96 -1.26 8.76
CA ASN A 273 7.32 -0.91 9.18
C ASN A 273 7.47 0.59 9.43
N ALA A 274 6.88 1.44 8.58
CA ALA A 274 6.90 2.88 8.74
C ALA A 274 6.19 3.34 10.01
N VAL A 275 4.99 2.80 10.27
CA VAL A 275 4.24 3.09 11.50
C VAL A 275 5.02 2.64 12.74
N ASN A 276 5.61 1.44 12.71
CA ASN A 276 6.46 0.97 13.81
C ASN A 276 7.68 1.89 14.03
N SER A 277 8.39 2.24 12.97
CA SER A 277 9.52 3.17 13.03
C SER A 277 9.11 4.55 13.58
N PHE A 278 7.95 5.07 13.17
CA PHE A 278 7.39 6.32 13.67
C PHE A 278 7.17 6.29 15.19
N ILE A 279 6.58 5.20 15.70
CA ILE A 279 6.35 5.01 17.15
C ILE A 279 7.68 4.93 17.90
N GLU A 280 8.61 4.09 17.45
CA GLU A 280 9.91 3.88 18.07
C GLU A 280 10.77 5.17 18.10
N ASN A 281 10.62 6.03 17.11
CA ASN A 281 11.32 7.31 17.01
C ASN A 281 10.51 8.49 17.57
N LYS A 282 9.62 8.25 18.53
CA LYS A 282 8.85 9.29 19.23
C LYS A 282 8.07 10.21 18.30
N HIS A 283 7.31 9.61 17.41
CA HIS A 283 6.44 10.27 16.44
C HIS A 283 7.18 11.16 15.42
N THR A 284 8.37 10.70 15.01
CA THR A 284 9.13 11.34 13.92
C THR A 284 9.70 10.29 12.97
N PHE A 285 10.01 10.67 11.74
CA PHE A 285 10.70 9.80 10.80
C PHE A 285 12.21 10.09 10.81
N PRO A 286 13.07 9.07 11.04
CA PRO A 286 14.53 9.25 11.02
C PRO A 286 15.07 9.53 9.62
N LYS A 287 14.35 9.13 8.59
CA LYS A 287 14.64 9.41 7.18
C LYS A 287 13.40 10.01 6.53
N LYS A 288 13.59 11.05 5.72
CA LYS A 288 12.52 11.71 4.97
C LYS A 288 12.17 10.97 3.68
N GLU A 289 13.16 10.36 3.08
CA GLU A 289 12.99 9.60 1.83
C GLU A 289 13.45 8.16 2.07
N ILE A 290 12.59 7.23 1.76
CA ILE A 290 12.81 5.79 1.84
C ILE A 290 12.51 5.24 0.45
N VAL A 291 13.48 4.55 -0.16
CA VAL A 291 13.32 3.90 -1.47
C VAL A 291 13.57 2.42 -1.28
N GLU A 292 12.58 1.61 -1.60
CA GLU A 292 12.60 0.17 -1.36
C GLU A 292 12.45 -0.60 -2.69
N GLY A 293 13.14 -1.73 -2.82
CA GLY A 293 13.12 -2.56 -4.03
C GLY A 293 13.26 -4.04 -3.72
N LEU A 294 13.83 -4.80 -4.65
CA LEU A 294 14.09 -6.23 -4.50
C LEU A 294 15.01 -6.57 -3.33
N ALA A 295 16.03 -5.73 -3.09
CA ALA A 295 16.98 -5.94 -2.00
C ALA A 295 16.33 -5.83 -0.62
N GLU A 296 15.31 -4.98 -0.48
CA GLU A 296 14.52 -4.76 0.73
C GLU A 296 13.30 -5.70 0.81
N ASN A 297 13.10 -6.59 -0.18
CA ASN A 297 11.88 -7.42 -0.35
C ASN A 297 10.58 -6.60 -0.41
N ALA A 298 10.66 -5.36 -0.87
CA ALA A 298 9.50 -4.49 -1.03
C ALA A 298 8.79 -4.68 -2.38
N VAL A 299 9.49 -5.24 -3.36
CA VAL A 299 8.92 -5.72 -4.62
C VAL A 299 9.41 -7.14 -4.92
N GLY A 300 8.69 -7.87 -5.75
CA GLY A 300 9.05 -9.24 -6.09
C GLY A 300 8.01 -9.93 -6.95
N LEU A 301 8.02 -11.25 -6.97
CA LEU A 301 6.98 -12.08 -7.62
C LEU A 301 6.42 -13.09 -6.63
N THR A 302 5.15 -13.45 -6.81
CA THR A 302 4.56 -14.65 -6.20
C THR A 302 5.15 -15.92 -6.81
N GLY A 303 4.76 -17.08 -6.28
CA GLY A 303 5.04 -18.36 -6.94
C GLY A 303 4.49 -18.39 -8.37
N LEU A 304 5.09 -19.23 -9.22
CA LEU A 304 4.63 -19.40 -10.59
C LEU A 304 3.41 -20.33 -10.65
N HIS A 305 2.45 -19.97 -11.46
CA HIS A 305 1.24 -20.72 -11.79
C HIS A 305 1.15 -20.88 -13.32
N ASN A 306 0.43 -21.88 -13.80
CA ASN A 306 0.11 -22.08 -15.23
C ASN A 306 1.34 -22.10 -16.18
N ILE A 307 2.55 -22.10 -15.64
CA ILE A 307 3.81 -22.22 -16.35
C ILE A 307 4.80 -23.04 -15.51
N THR A 308 5.61 -23.86 -16.18
CA THR A 308 6.77 -24.53 -15.59
C THR A 308 7.99 -24.14 -16.39
N LEU A 309 8.97 -23.54 -15.74
CA LEU A 309 10.24 -23.19 -16.39
C LEU A 309 11.10 -24.44 -16.57
N SER A 310 11.80 -24.53 -17.69
CA SER A 310 12.89 -25.48 -17.84
C SER A 310 14.06 -25.14 -16.90
N GLU A 311 14.98 -26.09 -16.68
CA GLU A 311 16.17 -25.81 -15.85
C GLU A 311 17.00 -24.62 -16.38
N GLU A 312 17.10 -24.48 -17.69
CA GLU A 312 17.79 -23.37 -18.33
C GLU A 312 17.06 -22.03 -18.11
N GLN A 313 15.74 -22.03 -18.26
CA GLN A 313 14.91 -20.85 -18.01
C GLN A 313 14.97 -20.44 -16.53
N GLN A 314 14.89 -21.41 -15.60
CA GLN A 314 15.01 -21.14 -14.18
C GLN A 314 16.37 -20.53 -13.84
N LYS A 315 17.45 -21.11 -14.35
CA LYS A 315 18.79 -20.55 -14.16
C LYS A 315 18.91 -19.14 -14.72
N THR A 316 18.40 -18.89 -15.92
CA THR A 316 18.40 -17.55 -16.51
C THR A 316 17.63 -16.56 -15.66
N PHE A 317 16.46 -16.94 -15.15
CA PHE A 317 15.65 -16.11 -14.25
C PHE A 317 16.43 -15.77 -12.96
N ASP A 318 17.03 -16.76 -12.30
CA ASP A 318 17.78 -16.59 -11.06
C ASP A 318 19.02 -15.70 -11.24
N ASP A 319 19.76 -15.89 -12.36
CA ASP A 319 20.92 -15.07 -12.71
C ASP A 319 20.52 -13.59 -12.94
N LEU A 320 19.44 -13.34 -13.68
CA LEU A 320 18.95 -11.99 -13.96
C LEU A 320 18.39 -11.33 -12.69
N LYS A 321 17.63 -12.07 -11.87
CA LYS A 321 17.13 -11.60 -10.58
C LYS A 321 18.30 -11.18 -9.66
N THR A 322 19.34 -12.00 -9.59
CA THR A 322 20.54 -11.70 -8.78
C THR A 322 21.24 -10.43 -9.26
N LYS A 323 21.38 -10.23 -10.57
CA LYS A 323 22.03 -9.04 -11.14
C LYS A 323 21.25 -7.76 -10.84
N ILE A 324 19.90 -7.80 -10.90
CA ILE A 324 19.06 -6.65 -10.56
C ILE A 324 19.13 -6.37 -9.06
N SER A 325 18.86 -7.36 -8.21
CA SER A 325 18.84 -7.18 -6.75
C SER A 325 20.17 -6.73 -6.15
N SER A 326 21.30 -7.09 -6.79
CA SER A 326 22.63 -6.64 -6.40
C SER A 326 23.03 -5.28 -6.98
N GLY A 327 22.19 -4.66 -7.83
CA GLY A 327 22.48 -3.41 -8.52
C GLY A 327 23.54 -3.53 -9.62
N GLN A 328 23.94 -4.76 -9.99
CA GLN A 328 24.87 -5.02 -11.08
C GLN A 328 24.27 -4.67 -12.44
N THR A 329 22.97 -4.89 -12.60
CA THR A 329 22.19 -4.41 -13.75
C THR A 329 21.24 -3.32 -13.25
N LYS A 330 21.16 -2.22 -13.97
CA LYS A 330 20.21 -1.12 -13.70
C LYS A 330 19.21 -1.07 -14.85
N ILE A 331 17.95 -0.91 -14.50
CA ILE A 331 16.90 -0.65 -15.47
C ILE A 331 16.97 0.81 -15.90
N THR A 332 16.93 1.05 -17.19
CA THR A 332 16.93 2.41 -17.74
C THR A 332 15.53 2.97 -17.67
N LEU A 333 15.33 4.00 -16.86
CA LEU A 333 14.11 4.78 -16.82
C LEU A 333 14.25 5.97 -17.75
N ASN A 334 13.35 6.10 -18.71
CA ASN A 334 13.27 7.25 -19.57
C ASN A 334 12.31 8.27 -18.94
N PRO A 335 12.75 9.53 -18.76
CA PRO A 335 11.92 10.57 -18.13
C PRO A 335 10.68 10.92 -18.98
#